data_6c7bb5eb646123c202e1f653f55f5233
#
_entry.id   6c7bb5eb646123c202e1f653f55f5233
#
_cell.length_a   1.000
_cell.length_b   1.000
_cell.length_c   1.000
_cell.angle_alpha   90.00
_cell.angle_beta   90.00
_cell.angle_gamma   90.00
#
_symmetry.space_group_name_H-M   'P 1'
#
loop_
_entity.id
_entity.type
_entity.pdbx_description
1 polymer ?
#
loop_
_entity_poly.entity_id
_entity_poly.type
_entity_poly.pdbx_seq_one_letter_code
_entity_poly.pdbx_strand_id
1 'polypeptide(L)'
;NIVLDYFGYSLDLQPDYKIIKADSVKPFLWIGRGYPYRWISVHKSKKENYLQKDLAWTYLINEFAELMPSIKISEFYKNTANYPGEGINLHIMRGIYEHDESESGGPFFVYIFETETHNEVILVSGFVNYPGHEKNLLIKQLEIIAKTLKKGAT
;
A
#
# COMPACT_ATOMS: atom_id res chain seq x y z
N ASN A 1 -7.89 -11.77 11.80
CA ASN A 1 -7.26 -10.66 11.07
C ASN A 1 -7.64 -10.74 9.59
N ILE A 2 -8.29 -9.70 9.09
CA ILE A 2 -8.82 -9.69 7.72
C ILE A 2 -7.72 -9.81 6.65
N VAL A 3 -6.57 -9.22 6.91
CA VAL A 3 -5.44 -9.34 5.96
C VAL A 3 -4.97 -10.79 5.89
N LEU A 4 -4.92 -11.48 7.03
CA LEU A 4 -4.56 -12.88 7.10
C LEU A 4 -5.52 -13.76 6.28
N ASP A 5 -6.82 -13.49 6.40
CA ASP A 5 -7.85 -14.26 5.70
C ASP A 5 -7.72 -14.14 4.17
N TYR A 6 -7.35 -12.96 3.68
CA TYR A 6 -7.26 -12.69 2.24
C TYR A 6 -5.91 -13.08 1.64
N PHE A 7 -4.83 -12.97 2.40
CA PHE A 7 -3.48 -13.02 1.84
C PHE A 7 -2.58 -14.09 2.48
N GLY A 8 -2.98 -14.68 3.60
CA GLY A 8 -2.10 -15.59 4.34
C GLY A 8 -0.99 -14.88 5.10
N TYR A 9 -1.01 -13.55 5.14
CA TYR A 9 -0.10 -12.68 5.86
C TYR A 9 -0.89 -11.76 6.75
N SER A 10 -0.31 -11.31 7.86
CA SER A 10 -0.98 -10.43 8.80
C SER A 10 -0.26 -9.10 8.93
N LEU A 11 -1.02 -8.06 9.27
CA LEU A 11 -0.54 -6.75 9.67
C LEU A 11 -1.03 -6.45 11.08
N ASP A 12 -0.23 -5.73 11.87
CA ASP A 12 -0.65 -5.25 13.18
C ASP A 12 -1.50 -3.98 13.00
N LEU A 13 -2.82 -4.18 12.87
CA LEU A 13 -3.80 -3.12 12.67
C LEU A 13 -4.52 -2.77 13.96
N GLN A 14 -4.82 -1.48 14.15
CA GLN A 14 -5.79 -1.08 15.16
C GLN A 14 -7.18 -1.62 14.78
N PRO A 15 -8.06 -1.86 15.76
CA PRO A 15 -9.35 -2.51 15.50
C PRO A 15 -10.37 -1.62 14.79
N ASP A 16 -10.14 -0.32 14.67
CA ASP A 16 -11.08 0.63 14.09
C ASP A 16 -10.95 0.81 12.57
N TYR A 17 -10.09 0.03 11.92
CA TYR A 17 -10.06 0.00 10.45
C TYR A 17 -11.31 -0.67 9.90
N LYS A 18 -11.90 -0.05 8.87
CA LYS A 18 -13.09 -0.55 8.20
C LYS A 18 -12.80 -0.83 6.73
N ILE A 19 -13.50 -1.81 6.19
CA ILE A 19 -13.34 -2.17 4.77
C ILE A 19 -13.97 -1.09 3.90
N ILE A 20 -13.19 -0.58 2.95
CA ILE A 20 -13.66 0.31 1.89
C ILE A 20 -14.00 -0.53 0.66
N LYS A 21 -13.11 -1.43 0.27
CA LYS A 21 -13.31 -2.33 -0.87
C LYS A 21 -12.52 -3.61 -0.64
N ALA A 22 -13.09 -4.74 -1.04
CA ALA A 22 -12.43 -6.03 -0.91
C ALA A 22 -12.83 -6.95 -2.05
N ASP A 23 -11.88 -7.76 -2.52
CA ASP A 23 -12.09 -8.79 -3.52
C ASP A 23 -11.30 -10.03 -3.11
N SER A 24 -11.98 -11.16 -2.94
CA SER A 24 -11.33 -12.41 -2.51
C SER A 24 -10.85 -13.27 -3.67
N VAL A 25 -11.38 -13.07 -4.87
CA VAL A 25 -11.01 -13.85 -6.06
C VAL A 25 -9.68 -13.34 -6.62
N LYS A 26 -9.57 -12.03 -6.79
CA LYS A 26 -8.33 -11.35 -7.13
C LYS A 26 -7.92 -10.60 -5.88
N PRO A 27 -7.09 -11.17 -5.00
CA PRO A 27 -6.96 -10.66 -3.63
C PRO A 27 -6.59 -9.18 -3.60
N PHE A 28 -7.52 -8.40 -3.11
CA PHE A 28 -7.36 -6.97 -2.91
C PHE A 28 -8.15 -6.54 -1.68
N LEU A 29 -7.53 -5.73 -0.86
CA LEU A 29 -8.15 -5.19 0.34
C LEU A 29 -7.79 -3.72 0.47
N TRP A 30 -8.80 -2.87 0.61
CA TRP A 30 -8.65 -1.45 0.91
C TRP A 30 -9.43 -1.14 2.16
N ILE A 31 -8.72 -0.69 3.20
CA ILE A 31 -9.29 -0.40 4.51
C ILE A 31 -8.91 1.01 4.95
N GLY A 32 -9.68 1.56 5.88
CA GLY A 32 -9.41 2.91 6.36
C GLY A 32 -9.95 3.19 7.73
N ARG A 33 -9.44 4.27 8.32
CA ARG A 33 -9.90 4.86 9.57
C ARG A 33 -10.49 6.24 9.29
N GLY A 34 -11.32 6.72 10.22
CA GLY A 34 -11.92 8.03 10.15
C GLY A 34 -10.93 9.18 10.26
N TYR A 35 -11.45 10.39 10.17
CA TYR A 35 -10.66 11.62 10.09
C TYR A 35 -9.70 11.82 11.28
N PRO A 36 -8.40 12.17 11.07
CA PRO A 36 -7.77 12.31 9.75
C PRO A 36 -7.75 10.98 8.99
N TYR A 37 -8.06 11.02 7.70
CA TYR A 37 -8.22 9.79 6.94
C TYR A 37 -6.87 9.11 6.70
N ARG A 38 -6.82 7.82 7.04
CA ARG A 38 -5.66 6.95 6.87
C ARG A 38 -6.15 5.68 6.22
N TRP A 39 -5.59 5.38 5.06
CA TRP A 39 -6.01 4.21 4.29
C TRP A 39 -4.83 3.28 4.09
N ILE A 40 -5.11 2.00 4.06
CA ILE A 40 -4.15 0.94 3.74
C ILE A 40 -4.77 0.09 2.65
N SER A 41 -4.00 -0.20 1.61
CA SER A 41 -4.38 -1.21 0.63
C SER A 41 -3.35 -2.33 0.60
N VAL A 42 -3.82 -3.54 0.33
CA VAL A 42 -2.98 -4.72 0.17
C VAL A 42 -3.41 -5.43 -1.09
N HIS A 43 -2.46 -5.75 -1.95
CA HIS A 43 -2.73 -6.56 -3.13
C HIS A 43 -1.50 -7.36 -3.54
N LYS A 44 -1.70 -8.34 -4.40
CA LYS A 44 -0.62 -9.17 -4.95
C LYS A 44 -0.36 -8.80 -6.39
N SER A 45 0.88 -8.96 -6.81
CA SER A 45 1.29 -8.74 -8.19
C SER A 45 2.45 -9.66 -8.54
N LYS A 46 2.85 -9.64 -9.80
CA LYS A 46 4.00 -10.40 -10.28
C LYS A 46 5.28 -9.71 -9.89
N LYS A 47 6.23 -10.46 -9.34
CA LYS A 47 7.53 -9.94 -8.96
C LYS A 47 8.26 -9.27 -10.12
N GLU A 48 8.18 -9.82 -11.32
CA GLU A 48 8.86 -9.27 -12.49
C GLU A 48 8.46 -7.82 -12.82
N ASN A 49 7.23 -7.43 -12.45
CA ASN A 49 6.72 -6.07 -12.67
C ASN A 49 7.40 -5.04 -11.77
N TYR A 50 8.04 -5.47 -10.70
CA TYR A 50 8.58 -4.60 -9.66
C TYR A 50 10.08 -4.71 -9.45
N LEU A 51 10.79 -5.43 -10.33
CA LEU A 51 12.25 -5.57 -10.24
C LEU A 51 13.01 -4.30 -10.64
N GLN A 52 12.50 -3.56 -11.63
CA GLN A 52 13.09 -2.33 -12.11
C GLN A 52 12.25 -1.13 -11.67
N LYS A 53 12.92 -0.09 -11.18
CA LYS A 53 12.24 1.07 -10.57
C LYS A 53 11.26 1.78 -11.52
N ASP A 54 11.67 2.06 -12.73
CA ASP A 54 10.79 2.76 -13.68
C ASP A 54 9.60 1.91 -14.10
N LEU A 55 9.84 0.63 -14.32
CA LEU A 55 8.79 -0.32 -14.66
C LEU A 55 7.80 -0.49 -13.50
N ALA A 56 8.31 -0.52 -12.27
CA ALA A 56 7.48 -0.60 -11.07
C ALA A 56 6.47 0.56 -11.00
N TRP A 57 6.90 1.78 -11.28
CA TRP A 57 5.99 2.94 -11.31
C TRP A 57 4.90 2.78 -12.35
N THR A 58 5.24 2.32 -13.54
CA THR A 58 4.27 2.08 -14.62
C THR A 58 3.21 1.05 -14.19
N TYR A 59 3.64 -0.07 -13.63
CA TYR A 59 2.71 -1.09 -13.16
C TYR A 59 1.87 -0.62 -11.99
N LEU A 60 2.48 0.08 -11.03
CA LEU A 60 1.75 0.59 -9.87
C LEU A 60 0.62 1.55 -10.29
N ILE A 61 0.92 2.49 -11.19
CA ILE A 61 -0.07 3.44 -11.70
C ILE A 61 -1.23 2.68 -12.34
N ASN A 62 -0.95 1.69 -13.17
CA ASN A 62 -1.97 0.90 -13.85
C ASN A 62 -2.80 0.05 -12.87
N GLU A 63 -2.14 -0.57 -11.91
CA GLU A 63 -2.82 -1.40 -10.90
C GLU A 63 -3.70 -0.55 -9.99
N PHE A 64 -3.23 0.61 -9.54
CA PHE A 64 -4.06 1.52 -8.73
C PHE A 64 -5.26 2.03 -9.54
N ALA A 65 -5.09 2.36 -10.80
CA ALA A 65 -6.18 2.80 -11.65
C ALA A 65 -7.29 1.74 -11.76
N GLU A 66 -6.91 0.48 -11.81
CA GLU A 66 -7.86 -0.64 -11.85
C GLU A 66 -8.49 -0.91 -10.49
N LEU A 67 -7.69 -0.97 -9.43
CA LEU A 67 -8.14 -1.37 -8.09
C LEU A 67 -8.81 -0.24 -7.32
N MET A 68 -8.31 0.97 -7.46
CA MET A 68 -8.78 2.16 -6.74
C MET A 68 -8.90 3.34 -7.70
N PRO A 69 -9.92 3.36 -8.57
CA PRO A 69 -10.02 4.39 -9.63
C PRO A 69 -10.07 5.83 -9.12
N SER A 70 -10.50 6.03 -7.87
CA SER A 70 -10.53 7.36 -7.25
C SER A 70 -9.17 7.87 -6.79
N ILE A 71 -8.16 7.00 -6.77
CA ILE A 71 -6.79 7.34 -6.37
C ILE A 71 -5.95 7.52 -7.63
N LYS A 72 -5.38 8.70 -7.82
CA LYS A 72 -4.49 8.99 -8.94
C LYS A 72 -3.12 9.37 -8.42
N ILE A 73 -2.09 8.73 -8.96
CA ILE A 73 -0.72 9.04 -8.60
C ILE A 73 -0.28 10.30 -9.35
N SER A 74 0.26 11.27 -8.59
CA SER A 74 0.81 12.49 -9.17
C SER A 74 2.09 12.20 -9.95
N GLU A 75 2.22 12.78 -11.13
CA GLU A 75 3.42 12.68 -11.96
C GLU A 75 4.58 13.53 -11.43
N PHE A 76 4.33 14.44 -10.50
CA PHE A 76 5.32 15.44 -10.08
C PHE A 76 6.29 14.94 -9.01
N TYR A 77 5.92 13.90 -8.26
CA TYR A 77 6.80 13.39 -7.21
C TYR A 77 6.75 11.87 -7.16
N LYS A 78 7.91 11.25 -7.41
CA LYS A 78 8.10 9.81 -7.33
C LYS A 78 9.48 9.54 -6.77
N ASN A 79 9.54 8.77 -5.71
CA ASN A 79 10.79 8.36 -5.08
C ASN A 79 10.80 6.85 -4.88
N THR A 80 11.91 6.23 -5.19
CA THR A 80 12.10 4.79 -4.94
C THR A 80 13.36 4.60 -4.14
N ALA A 81 13.22 3.91 -3.01
CA ALA A 81 14.32 3.63 -2.10
C ALA A 81 14.43 2.14 -1.85
N ASN A 82 15.62 1.70 -1.45
CA ASN A 82 15.81 0.34 -0.97
C ASN A 82 15.29 0.25 0.46
N TYR A 83 14.72 -0.91 0.78
CA TYR A 83 14.29 -1.17 2.14
C TYR A 83 15.50 -1.39 3.05
N PRO A 84 15.62 -0.66 4.17
CA PRO A 84 16.81 -0.74 5.00
C PRO A 84 16.82 -1.92 5.98
N GLY A 85 15.72 -2.68 6.07
CA GLY A 85 15.59 -3.78 7.02
C GLY A 85 16.07 -5.10 6.47
N GLU A 86 16.16 -6.08 7.36
CA GLU A 86 16.32 -7.47 6.97
C GLU A 86 15.02 -7.97 6.40
N GLY A 87 15.13 -8.82 5.38
CA GLY A 87 13.99 -9.44 4.77
C GLY A 87 13.79 -9.07 3.34
N ILE A 88 12.76 -9.53 2.83
CA ILE A 88 12.49 -9.77 1.46
C ILE A 88 11.72 -8.61 0.89
N ASN A 89 12.45 -7.56 0.60
CA ASN A 89 11.82 -6.36 0.08
C ASN A 89 12.55 -5.89 -1.13
N LEU A 90 11.82 -5.55 -2.14
CA LEU A 90 12.39 -5.07 -3.38
C LEU A 90 12.65 -3.57 -3.30
N HIS A 91 11.61 -2.81 -3.01
CA HIS A 91 11.68 -1.34 -3.00
C HIS A 91 10.63 -0.77 -2.07
N ILE A 92 10.87 0.48 -1.65
CA ILE A 92 9.84 1.34 -1.08
C ILE A 92 9.57 2.44 -2.11
N MET A 93 8.34 2.57 -2.54
CA MET A 93 7.91 3.63 -3.46
C MET A 93 7.16 4.68 -2.66
N ARG A 94 7.50 5.94 -2.84
CA ARG A 94 6.82 7.05 -2.16
C ARG A 94 6.43 8.09 -3.18
N GLY A 95 5.25 8.66 -2.99
CA GLY A 95 4.74 9.66 -3.91
C GLY A 95 3.63 10.47 -3.29
N ILE A 96 2.92 11.18 -4.16
CA ILE A 96 1.75 11.98 -3.83
C ILE A 96 0.60 11.47 -4.69
N TYR A 97 -0.56 11.32 -4.08
CA TYR A 97 -1.78 10.94 -4.78
C TYR A 97 -2.80 12.06 -4.72
N GLU A 98 -3.74 12.02 -5.66
CA GLU A 98 -4.96 12.82 -5.65
C GLU A 98 -6.15 11.89 -5.50
N HIS A 99 -7.14 12.32 -4.73
CA HIS A 99 -8.37 11.58 -4.49
C HIS A 99 -9.54 12.34 -5.11
N ASP A 100 -10.13 11.80 -6.15
CA ASP A 100 -11.14 12.49 -6.95
C ASP A 100 -12.38 12.88 -6.14
N GLU A 101 -12.88 11.96 -5.31
CA GLU A 101 -14.12 12.18 -4.57
C GLU A 101 -14.01 13.28 -3.51
N SER A 102 -12.85 13.38 -2.86
CA SER A 102 -12.64 14.39 -1.83
C SER A 102 -11.99 15.67 -2.34
N GLU A 103 -11.65 15.72 -3.63
CA GLU A 103 -10.91 16.84 -4.25
C GLU A 103 -9.64 17.20 -3.48
N SER A 104 -9.01 16.21 -2.90
CA SER A 104 -7.83 16.38 -2.05
C SER A 104 -6.84 15.26 -2.33
N GLY A 105 -5.71 15.30 -1.67
CA GLY A 105 -4.69 14.28 -1.82
C GLY A 105 -3.73 14.30 -0.66
N GLY A 106 -2.62 13.64 -0.82
CA GLY A 106 -1.59 13.59 0.20
C GLY A 106 -0.47 12.64 -0.14
N PRO A 107 0.38 12.36 0.83
CA PRO A 107 1.46 11.41 0.64
C PRO A 107 0.94 9.98 0.64
N PHE A 108 1.65 9.12 -0.08
CA PHE A 108 1.46 7.68 0.01
C PHE A 108 2.81 6.97 -0.08
N PHE A 109 2.79 5.71 0.32
CA PHE A 109 3.92 4.81 0.13
C PHE A 109 3.44 3.45 -0.33
N VAL A 110 4.35 2.66 -0.88
CA VAL A 110 4.13 1.25 -1.18
C VAL A 110 5.36 0.47 -0.75
N TYR A 111 5.16 -0.51 0.12
CA TYR A 111 6.16 -1.49 0.48
C TYR A 111 5.90 -2.76 -0.32
N ILE A 112 6.94 -3.27 -0.94
CA ILE A 112 6.84 -4.43 -1.84
C ILE A 112 7.60 -5.59 -1.21
N PHE A 113 6.86 -6.62 -0.81
CA PHE A 113 7.40 -7.78 -0.13
C PHE A 113 7.36 -9.01 -1.04
N GLU A 114 8.48 -9.74 -1.11
CA GLU A 114 8.47 -11.05 -1.74
C GLU A 114 7.67 -12.03 -0.89
N THR A 115 6.94 -12.91 -1.54
CA THR A 115 6.24 -14.00 -0.85
C THR A 115 7.04 -15.29 -0.97
N GLU A 116 6.59 -16.33 -0.28
CA GLU A 116 7.14 -17.67 -0.45
C GLU A 116 6.79 -18.26 -1.82
N THR A 117 5.73 -17.75 -2.44
CA THR A 117 5.36 -18.16 -3.78
C THR A 117 6.32 -17.53 -4.78
N HIS A 118 6.95 -18.36 -5.58
CA HIS A 118 7.89 -17.88 -6.58
C HIS A 118 7.22 -16.90 -7.55
N ASN A 119 7.91 -15.81 -7.86
CA ASN A 119 7.46 -14.75 -8.78
C ASN A 119 6.25 -13.91 -8.33
N GLU A 120 5.92 -13.95 -7.04
CA GLU A 120 4.83 -13.14 -6.51
C GLU A 120 5.34 -12.16 -5.46
N VAL A 121 4.71 -10.98 -5.42
CA VAL A 121 4.94 -9.98 -4.37
C VAL A 121 3.62 -9.57 -3.76
N ILE A 122 3.69 -9.12 -2.49
CA ILE A 122 2.59 -8.43 -1.81
C ILE A 122 2.97 -6.95 -1.72
N LEU A 123 2.04 -6.09 -2.13
CA LEU A 123 2.19 -4.65 -2.00
C LEU A 123 1.31 -4.18 -0.85
N VAL A 124 1.94 -3.50 0.11
CA VAL A 124 1.24 -2.85 1.22
C VAL A 124 1.39 -1.35 1.02
N SER A 125 0.29 -0.67 0.78
CA SER A 125 0.27 0.76 0.49
C SER A 125 -0.41 1.52 1.62
N GLY A 126 0.07 2.72 1.92
CA GLY A 126 -0.53 3.58 2.92
C GLY A 126 -0.75 4.98 2.36
N PHE A 127 -1.88 5.58 2.72
CA PHE A 127 -2.32 6.89 2.22
C PHE A 127 -2.79 7.74 3.39
N VAL A 128 -2.41 9.01 3.40
CA VAL A 128 -2.91 9.98 4.38
C VAL A 128 -3.67 11.08 3.64
N ASN A 129 -4.87 11.38 4.12
CA ASN A 129 -5.67 12.50 3.65
C ASN A 129 -6.02 13.38 4.85
N TYR A 130 -5.32 14.50 4.97
CA TYR A 130 -5.48 15.46 6.06
C TYR A 130 -5.24 16.87 5.55
N PRO A 131 -6.15 17.40 4.71
CA PRO A 131 -5.94 18.68 4.04
C PRO A 131 -5.64 19.83 5.02
N GLY A 132 -4.61 20.62 4.67
CA GLY A 132 -4.24 21.78 5.47
C GLY A 132 -3.46 21.48 6.75
N HIS A 133 -3.11 20.23 7.00
CA HIS A 133 -2.41 19.81 8.21
C HIS A 133 -1.12 19.05 7.90
N GLU A 134 -0.23 18.99 8.88
CA GLU A 134 1.01 18.23 8.82
C GLU A 134 0.70 16.71 8.78
N LYS A 135 1.31 15.99 7.85
CA LYS A 135 1.00 14.59 7.59
C LYS A 135 2.15 13.62 7.92
N ASN A 136 3.34 14.15 8.23
CA ASN A 136 4.53 13.32 8.39
C ASN A 136 4.39 12.27 9.48
N LEU A 137 3.81 12.62 10.62
CA LEU A 137 3.62 11.67 11.71
C LEU A 137 2.66 10.56 11.31
N LEU A 138 1.57 10.91 10.65
CA LEU A 138 0.55 9.94 10.23
C LEU A 138 1.09 8.96 9.20
N ILE A 139 1.83 9.44 8.21
CA ILE A 139 2.39 8.56 7.18
C ILE A 139 3.45 7.62 7.78
N LYS A 140 4.25 8.11 8.73
CA LYS A 140 5.24 7.28 9.44
C LYS A 140 4.57 6.19 10.28
N GLN A 141 3.45 6.51 10.92
CA GLN A 141 2.67 5.50 11.67
C GLN A 141 2.16 4.40 10.74
N LEU A 142 1.69 4.75 9.55
CA LEU A 142 1.27 3.75 8.56
C LEU A 142 2.44 2.91 8.07
N GLU A 143 3.62 3.51 7.86
CA GLU A 143 4.81 2.76 7.47
C GLU A 143 5.23 1.75 8.56
N ILE A 144 5.09 2.10 9.82
CA ILE A 144 5.34 1.16 10.93
C ILE A 144 4.40 -0.04 10.83
N ILE A 145 3.13 0.21 10.54
CA ILE A 145 2.15 -0.88 10.34
C ILE A 145 2.56 -1.76 9.17
N ALA A 146 2.94 -1.18 8.04
CA ALA A 146 3.35 -1.93 6.86
C ALA A 146 4.55 -2.85 7.16
N LYS A 147 5.48 -2.39 7.98
CA LYS A 147 6.66 -3.18 8.39
C LYS A 147 6.32 -4.38 9.25
N THR A 148 5.11 -4.46 9.81
CA THR A 148 4.68 -5.59 10.63
C THR A 148 4.18 -6.77 9.80
N LEU A 149 4.18 -6.68 8.48
CA LEU A 149 3.72 -7.77 7.63
C LEU A 149 4.52 -9.03 7.92
N LYS A 150 3.82 -10.10 8.23
CA LYS A 150 4.44 -11.39 8.50
C LYS A 150 3.52 -12.51 8.03
N LYS A 151 4.14 -13.63 7.62
CA LYS A 151 3.39 -14.80 7.24
C LYS A 151 2.57 -15.32 8.41
N GLY A 152 1.32 -15.69 8.14
CA GLY A 152 0.47 -16.30 9.14
C GLY A 152 0.98 -17.67 9.55
N ALA A 153 0.68 -18.04 10.79
CA ALA A 153 0.95 -19.39 11.28
C ALA A 153 0.08 -20.40 10.53
N THR A 154 0.70 -21.50 10.11
CA THR A 154 -0.01 -22.61 9.45
C THR A 154 -0.33 -23.70 10.45
#